data_3375759e5a7dc8513f0f4905d4ffb498
#
_entry.id   3375759e5a7dc8513f0f4905d4ffb498
#
_cell.length_a   1.000
_cell.length_b   1.000
_cell.length_c   1.000
_cell.angle_alpha   90.00
_cell.angle_beta   90.00
_cell.angle_gamma   90.00
#
_symmetry.space_group_name_H-M   'P 1'
#
loop_
_entity.id
_entity.type
_entity.pdbx_description
1 polymer ?
#
loop_
_entity_poly.entity_id
_entity_poly.type
_entity_poly.pdbx_seq_one_letter_code
_entity_poly.pdbx_strand_id
1 'polypeptide(L)'
;RIREHFGNIDEVVEAPNLIGIQIQSYADFLQQDVAPSKRKQVGLQAVFKEVFPIDSYDDKVTLDFVSYDVGKPKLTALEAIRDSETYSAPLYVTFRLKDEAGTKEEKVYMGELPLMTARGTCVINGAERVVVSQLHRSPGVCFETSLHLNGKTLHSFRIIPDRGSWLEVQFDTNDLLYVYLCLLYTSPSPRDSTL
;
A
#
# COMPACT_ATOMS: atom_id res chain seq x y z
N ARG A 1 -32.90 36.52 38.14
CA ARG A 1 -32.93 35.89 36.85
C ARG A 1 -31.92 34.75 36.88
N ILE A 2 -32.37 33.52 36.71
CA ILE A 2 -31.54 32.34 36.56
C ILE A 2 -30.90 32.46 35.17
N ARG A 3 -29.58 32.39 35.07
CA ARG A 3 -28.85 32.35 33.79
C ARG A 3 -28.74 30.89 33.38
N GLU A 4 -29.28 30.53 32.25
CA GLU A 4 -29.03 29.24 31.63
C GLU A 4 -27.67 29.23 30.95
N HIS A 5 -26.88 28.20 31.21
CA HIS A 5 -25.59 27.97 30.59
C HIS A 5 -25.79 27.01 29.43
N PHE A 6 -25.88 27.53 28.18
CA PHE A 6 -26.02 26.74 26.99
C PHE A 6 -24.77 25.92 26.63
N GLY A 7 -23.65 26.13 27.30
CA GLY A 7 -22.45 25.32 27.14
C GLY A 7 -22.41 24.05 27.98
N ASN A 8 -23.42 23.81 28.80
CA ASN A 8 -23.50 22.64 29.69
C ASN A 8 -24.70 21.76 29.34
N ILE A 9 -24.88 21.53 28.02
CA ILE A 9 -25.88 20.61 27.50
C ILE A 9 -25.23 19.23 27.51
N ASP A 10 -25.88 18.25 28.13
CA ASP A 10 -25.46 16.86 28.08
C ASP A 10 -25.43 16.39 26.63
N GLU A 11 -24.31 15.79 26.23
CA GLU A 11 -24.17 15.23 24.87
C GLU A 11 -25.20 14.11 24.68
N VAL A 12 -26.18 14.36 23.81
CA VAL A 12 -27.22 13.39 23.48
C VAL A 12 -26.69 12.33 22.52
N VAL A 13 -25.69 12.69 21.69
CA VAL A 13 -25.04 11.81 20.71
C VAL A 13 -23.56 12.14 20.70
N GLU A 14 -22.72 11.12 20.82
CA GLU A 14 -21.27 11.28 20.68
C GLU A 14 -20.92 11.77 19.27
N ALA A 15 -20.02 12.76 19.21
CA ALA A 15 -19.52 13.24 17.91
C ALA A 15 -18.77 12.11 17.19
N PRO A 16 -19.09 11.80 15.91
CA PRO A 16 -18.42 10.74 15.18
C PRO A 16 -16.94 11.10 14.96
N ASN A 17 -16.06 10.11 15.14
CA ASN A 17 -14.66 10.29 14.88
C ASN A 17 -14.40 10.29 13.35
N LEU A 18 -14.26 11.48 12.75
CA LEU A 18 -14.08 11.66 11.32
C LEU A 18 -12.76 11.09 10.78
N ILE A 19 -11.74 10.96 11.63
CA ILE A 19 -10.44 10.39 11.27
C ILE A 19 -10.33 8.90 11.66
N GLY A 20 -11.37 8.33 12.24
CA GLY A 20 -11.39 6.94 12.69
C GLY A 20 -11.09 5.94 11.58
N ILE A 21 -11.54 6.20 10.35
CA ILE A 21 -11.29 5.37 9.17
C ILE A 21 -9.79 5.26 8.90
N GLN A 22 -9.05 6.37 8.95
CA GLN A 22 -7.59 6.40 8.74
C GLN A 22 -6.85 5.59 9.80
N ILE A 23 -7.16 5.85 11.06
CA ILE A 23 -6.50 5.20 12.20
C ILE A 23 -6.79 3.70 12.20
N GLN A 24 -8.06 3.33 12.00
CA GLN A 24 -8.49 1.94 11.96
C GLN A 24 -7.82 1.18 10.82
N SER A 25 -7.84 1.75 9.62
CA SER A 25 -7.20 1.15 8.43
C SER A 25 -5.71 0.91 8.65
N TYR A 26 -5.02 1.86 9.29
CA TYR A 26 -3.60 1.71 9.57
C TYR A 26 -3.32 0.68 10.69
N ALA A 27 -4.16 0.63 11.71
CA ALA A 27 -4.08 -0.39 12.75
C ALA A 27 -4.32 -1.80 12.17
N ASP A 28 -5.30 -1.94 11.28
CA ASP A 28 -5.58 -3.19 10.58
C ASP A 28 -4.44 -3.57 9.62
N PHE A 29 -3.77 -2.59 9.03
CA PHE A 29 -2.59 -2.83 8.17
C PHE A 29 -1.41 -3.39 8.96
N LEU A 30 -1.08 -2.80 10.11
CA LEU A 30 0.06 -3.24 10.94
C LEU A 30 -0.24 -4.44 11.82
N GLN A 31 -1.46 -4.57 12.34
CA GLN A 31 -1.88 -5.59 13.30
C GLN A 31 -0.85 -5.80 14.43
N GLN A 32 -0.30 -4.70 14.96
CA GLN A 32 0.82 -4.74 15.92
C GLN A 32 0.43 -5.41 17.24
N ASP A 33 -0.80 -5.15 17.71
CA ASP A 33 -1.30 -5.62 19.00
C ASP A 33 -1.81 -7.08 18.94
N VAL A 34 -1.80 -7.70 17.76
CA VAL A 34 -2.31 -9.05 17.54
C VAL A 34 -1.14 -10.04 17.50
N ALA A 35 -1.26 -11.13 18.27
CA ALA A 35 -0.28 -12.20 18.24
C ALA A 35 -0.11 -12.77 16.81
N PRO A 36 1.11 -13.10 16.36
CA PRO A 36 1.38 -13.53 14.99
C PRO A 36 0.48 -14.65 14.47
N SER A 37 0.11 -15.60 15.33
CA SER A 37 -0.77 -16.73 15.00
C SER A 37 -2.24 -16.36 14.79
N LYS A 38 -2.67 -15.20 15.31
CA LYS A 38 -4.07 -14.73 15.24
C LYS A 38 -4.28 -13.60 14.24
N ARG A 39 -3.23 -13.17 13.55
CA ARG A 39 -3.32 -12.09 12.55
C ARG A 39 -4.19 -12.47 11.38
N LYS A 40 -5.06 -11.56 10.99
CA LYS A 40 -5.91 -11.71 9.81
C LYS A 40 -5.05 -11.55 8.54
N GLN A 41 -5.48 -12.17 7.44
CA GLN A 41 -4.82 -12.01 6.14
C GLN A 41 -5.22 -10.68 5.47
N VAL A 42 -4.81 -9.58 6.09
CA VAL A 42 -5.06 -8.21 5.63
C VAL A 42 -3.78 -7.41 5.83
N GLY A 43 -3.59 -6.38 5.01
CA GLY A 43 -2.47 -5.45 5.11
C GLY A 43 -1.11 -6.13 4.97
N LEU A 44 -0.19 -5.84 5.86
CA LEU A 44 1.20 -6.31 5.81
C LEU A 44 1.30 -7.85 5.83
N GLN A 45 0.44 -8.52 6.60
CA GLN A 45 0.39 -9.98 6.67
C GLN A 45 -0.01 -10.61 5.32
N ALA A 46 -0.95 -9.99 4.61
CA ALA A 46 -1.38 -10.47 3.29
C ALA A 46 -0.25 -10.33 2.26
N VAL A 47 0.43 -9.18 2.26
CA VAL A 47 1.55 -8.90 1.34
C VAL A 47 2.68 -9.93 1.52
N PHE A 48 3.06 -10.22 2.76
CA PHE A 48 4.10 -11.24 2.98
C PHE A 48 3.65 -12.64 2.53
N LYS A 49 2.40 -13.02 2.78
CA LYS A 49 1.90 -14.33 2.35
C LYS A 49 1.67 -14.47 0.85
N GLU A 50 1.51 -13.36 0.14
CA GLU A 50 1.42 -13.34 -1.32
C GLU A 50 2.78 -13.54 -1.97
N VAL A 51 3.84 -12.94 -1.40
CA VAL A 51 5.20 -13.02 -1.93
C VAL A 51 5.88 -14.33 -1.54
N PHE A 52 5.64 -14.85 -0.33
CA PHE A 52 6.28 -16.05 0.20
C PHE A 52 5.28 -17.21 0.22
N PRO A 53 5.75 -18.47 0.00
CA PRO A 53 7.13 -18.91 -0.12
C PRO A 53 7.79 -18.55 -1.44
N ILE A 54 9.13 -18.43 -1.43
CA ILE A 54 9.96 -18.28 -2.62
C ILE A 54 10.81 -19.55 -2.74
N ASP A 55 10.64 -20.24 -3.86
CA ASP A 55 11.39 -21.45 -4.16
C ASP A 55 12.58 -21.13 -5.10
N SER A 56 13.68 -21.81 -4.89
CA SER A 56 14.84 -21.75 -5.77
C SER A 56 14.53 -22.41 -7.11
N TYR A 57 15.25 -22.03 -8.18
CA TYR A 57 15.11 -22.63 -9.51
C TYR A 57 15.30 -24.16 -9.50
N ASP A 58 16.09 -24.69 -8.58
CA ASP A 58 16.39 -26.11 -8.45
C ASP A 58 15.45 -26.83 -7.45
N ASP A 59 14.43 -26.17 -6.93
CA ASP A 59 13.49 -26.63 -5.90
C ASP A 59 14.15 -27.19 -4.61
N LYS A 60 15.45 -26.87 -4.42
CA LYS A 60 16.23 -27.37 -3.29
C LYS A 60 16.14 -26.50 -2.06
N VAL A 61 15.88 -25.21 -2.25
CA VAL A 61 15.83 -24.22 -1.18
C VAL A 61 14.51 -23.46 -1.24
N THR A 62 13.81 -23.42 -0.12
CA THR A 62 12.56 -22.67 0.06
C THR A 62 12.72 -21.64 1.16
N LEU A 63 12.37 -20.41 0.86
CA LEU A 63 12.33 -19.32 1.83
C LEU A 63 10.87 -19.04 2.22
N ASP A 64 10.50 -19.40 3.43
CA ASP A 64 9.17 -19.19 4.00
C ASP A 64 9.12 -17.95 4.89
N PHE A 65 7.98 -17.28 4.91
CA PHE A 65 7.65 -16.25 5.87
C PHE A 65 7.01 -16.87 7.13
N VAL A 66 7.54 -16.52 8.31
CA VAL A 66 7.01 -16.99 9.59
C VAL A 66 6.18 -15.91 10.28
N SER A 67 6.77 -14.77 10.56
CA SER A 67 6.11 -13.67 11.26
C SER A 67 6.85 -12.35 11.04
N TYR A 68 6.19 -11.23 11.34
CA TYR A 68 6.83 -9.93 11.42
C TYR A 68 6.60 -9.30 12.79
N ASP A 69 7.52 -8.46 13.20
CA ASP A 69 7.45 -7.66 14.42
C ASP A 69 7.78 -6.21 14.10
N VAL A 70 6.95 -5.30 14.58
CA VAL A 70 7.22 -3.86 14.53
C VAL A 70 7.81 -3.45 15.87
N GLY A 71 9.01 -2.91 15.84
CA GLY A 71 9.71 -2.48 17.04
C GLY A 71 9.15 -1.19 17.63
N LYS A 72 9.80 -0.69 18.67
CA LYS A 72 9.45 0.59 19.28
C LYS A 72 10.10 1.72 18.49
N PRO A 73 9.41 2.85 18.30
CA PRO A 73 10.01 4.03 17.69
C PRO A 73 11.15 4.57 18.57
N LYS A 74 12.16 5.12 17.93
CA LYS A 74 13.33 5.73 18.61
C LYS A 74 13.01 7.12 19.13
N LEU A 75 12.17 7.86 18.39
CA LEU A 75 11.77 9.24 18.66
C LEU A 75 10.27 9.30 18.89
N THR A 76 9.83 10.29 19.63
CA THR A 76 8.41 10.66 19.69
C THR A 76 8.03 11.47 18.43
N ALA A 77 6.75 11.54 18.11
CA ALA A 77 6.27 12.33 16.97
C ALA A 77 6.67 13.82 17.07
N LEU A 78 6.68 14.40 18.27
CA LEU A 78 7.07 15.79 18.50
C LEU A 78 8.59 16.01 18.31
N GLU A 79 9.41 15.09 18.77
CA GLU A 79 10.85 15.13 18.55
C GLU A 79 11.20 15.00 17.06
N ALA A 80 10.51 14.09 16.35
CA ALA A 80 10.69 13.91 14.91
C ALA A 80 10.34 15.20 14.12
N ILE A 81 9.31 15.94 14.52
CA ILE A 81 8.97 17.22 13.91
C ILE A 81 10.06 18.26 14.19
N ARG A 82 10.52 18.34 15.44
CA ARG A 82 11.55 19.31 15.85
C ARG A 82 12.88 19.07 15.17
N ASP A 83 13.29 17.81 15.08
CA ASP A 83 14.61 17.41 14.60
C ASP A 83 14.60 17.12 13.08
N SER A 84 13.45 17.37 12.41
CA SER A 84 13.24 17.14 10.96
C SER A 84 13.49 15.69 10.54
N GLU A 85 13.15 14.76 11.40
CA GLU A 85 13.27 13.32 11.17
C GLU A 85 11.91 12.66 10.90
N THR A 86 11.94 11.37 10.57
CA THR A 86 10.74 10.58 10.33
C THR A 86 10.35 9.81 11.59
N TYR A 87 9.10 9.94 12.01
CA TYR A 87 8.53 9.12 13.09
C TYR A 87 8.28 7.70 12.58
N SER A 88 9.21 6.80 12.85
CA SER A 88 9.22 5.43 12.33
C SER A 88 9.54 4.40 13.40
N ALA A 89 9.19 3.15 13.09
CA ALA A 89 9.59 1.99 13.88
C ALA A 89 10.27 0.94 12.99
N PRO A 90 11.29 0.24 13.53
CA PRO A 90 11.97 -0.81 12.78
C PRO A 90 11.06 -2.01 12.56
N LEU A 91 11.03 -2.49 11.32
CA LEU A 91 10.35 -3.72 10.93
C LEU A 91 11.35 -4.88 10.92
N TYR A 92 11.04 -5.90 11.67
CA TYR A 92 11.75 -7.17 11.65
C TYR A 92 10.86 -8.26 11.10
N VAL A 93 11.41 -9.10 10.25
CA VAL A 93 10.71 -10.24 9.68
C VAL A 93 11.47 -11.50 10.00
N THR A 94 10.78 -12.50 10.49
CA THR A 94 11.34 -13.83 10.74
C THR A 94 11.07 -14.70 9.52
N PHE A 95 12.15 -15.12 8.87
CA PHE A 95 12.12 -16.03 7.74
C PHE A 95 12.59 -17.41 8.17
N ARG A 96 12.08 -18.41 7.47
CA ARG A 96 12.48 -19.80 7.60
C ARG A 96 13.06 -20.28 6.28
N LEU A 97 14.34 -20.58 6.29
CA LEU A 97 15.04 -21.19 5.17
C LEU A 97 15.01 -22.71 5.35
N LYS A 98 14.46 -23.41 4.38
CA LYS A 98 14.49 -24.86 4.26
C LYS A 98 15.49 -25.24 3.19
N ASP A 99 16.48 -26.01 3.53
CA ASP A 99 17.56 -26.51 2.65
C ASP A 99 17.69 -28.02 2.86
N GLU A 100 18.39 -28.72 1.96
CA GLU A 100 18.71 -30.15 2.08
C GLU A 100 19.44 -30.47 3.40
N ALA A 101 20.18 -29.50 3.94
CA ALA A 101 20.94 -29.62 5.20
C ALA A 101 20.07 -29.43 6.46
N GLY A 102 18.83 -28.89 6.33
CA GLY A 102 17.94 -28.64 7.46
C GLY A 102 17.13 -27.36 7.34
N THR A 103 16.52 -26.98 8.44
CA THR A 103 15.68 -25.76 8.53
C THR A 103 16.34 -24.75 9.47
N LYS A 104 16.52 -23.51 9.00
CA LYS A 104 17.07 -22.40 9.78
C LYS A 104 16.07 -21.26 9.84
N GLU A 105 15.85 -20.71 11.03
CA GLU A 105 15.05 -19.49 11.21
C GLU A 105 15.94 -18.32 11.59
N GLU A 106 15.71 -17.17 10.98
CA GLU A 106 16.45 -15.95 11.26
C GLU A 106 15.53 -14.73 11.23
N LYS A 107 15.75 -13.83 12.21
CA LYS A 107 15.04 -12.55 12.30
C LYS A 107 15.85 -11.48 11.59
N VAL A 108 15.32 -10.97 10.49
CA VAL A 108 15.98 -10.01 9.59
C VAL A 108 15.36 -8.63 9.75
N TYR A 109 16.20 -7.61 9.83
CA TYR A 109 15.77 -6.21 9.75
C TYR A 109 15.44 -5.84 8.30
N MET A 110 14.20 -5.43 8.04
CA MET A 110 13.71 -5.10 6.69
C MET A 110 13.71 -3.60 6.40
N GLY A 111 13.83 -2.77 7.42
CA GLY A 111 13.78 -1.32 7.27
C GLY A 111 12.92 -0.66 8.34
N GLU A 112 12.62 0.60 8.14
CA GLU A 112 11.78 1.38 9.04
C GLU A 112 10.42 1.67 8.38
N LEU A 113 9.35 1.50 9.17
CA LEU A 113 7.99 1.86 8.77
C LEU A 113 7.59 3.17 9.46
N PRO A 114 7.13 4.18 8.71
CA PRO A 114 6.54 5.38 9.29
C PRO A 114 5.33 5.00 10.13
N LEU A 115 5.22 5.54 11.35
CA LEU A 115 4.07 5.30 12.23
C LEU A 115 3.05 6.43 12.08
N MET A 116 1.77 6.07 12.25
CA MET A 116 0.68 7.02 12.29
C MET A 116 0.50 7.57 13.70
N THR A 117 0.29 8.86 13.82
CA THR A 117 -0.03 9.53 15.09
C THR A 117 -1.52 9.36 15.44
N ALA A 118 -1.88 9.70 16.67
CA ALA A 118 -3.29 9.70 17.09
C ALA A 118 -4.19 10.66 16.29
N ARG A 119 -3.60 11.59 15.55
CA ARG A 119 -4.31 12.52 14.64
C ARG A 119 -4.52 11.97 13.23
N GLY A 120 -4.09 10.73 12.95
CA GLY A 120 -4.14 10.14 11.62
C GLY A 120 -3.09 10.69 10.64
N THR A 121 -2.05 11.35 11.13
CA THR A 121 -0.94 11.89 10.35
C THR A 121 0.31 11.02 10.48
N CYS A 122 1.19 11.05 9.48
CA CYS A 122 2.54 10.50 9.55
C CYS A 122 3.54 11.64 9.50
N VAL A 123 4.55 11.59 10.36
CA VAL A 123 5.65 12.58 10.34
C VAL A 123 6.77 12.03 9.48
N ILE A 124 7.06 12.71 8.37
CA ILE A 124 8.09 12.33 7.41
C ILE A 124 9.00 13.52 7.18
N ASN A 125 10.29 13.37 7.53
CA ASN A 125 11.29 14.44 7.47
C ASN A 125 10.81 15.73 8.17
N GLY A 126 10.20 15.59 9.34
CA GLY A 126 9.69 16.70 10.13
C GLY A 126 8.36 17.30 9.67
N ALA A 127 7.81 16.87 8.54
CA ALA A 127 6.52 17.34 8.02
C ALA A 127 5.39 16.37 8.35
N GLU A 128 4.29 16.88 8.92
CA GLU A 128 3.07 16.08 9.08
C GLU A 128 2.40 15.88 7.73
N ARG A 129 2.19 14.62 7.36
CA ARG A 129 1.55 14.22 6.10
C ARG A 129 0.39 13.27 6.35
N VAL A 130 -0.60 13.31 5.49
CA VAL A 130 -1.76 12.43 5.53
C VAL A 130 -1.74 11.53 4.30
N VAL A 131 -2.02 10.25 4.50
CA VAL A 131 -2.20 9.30 3.39
C VAL A 131 -3.58 9.53 2.79
N VAL A 132 -3.61 9.85 1.50
CA VAL A 132 -4.85 10.12 0.77
C VAL A 132 -5.10 9.00 -0.24
N SER A 133 -6.35 8.52 -0.30
CA SER A 133 -6.75 7.52 -1.29
C SER A 133 -6.67 8.11 -2.69
N GLN A 134 -6.06 7.38 -3.61
CA GLN A 134 -5.92 7.76 -5.01
C GLN A 134 -6.74 6.83 -5.89
N LEU A 135 -7.50 7.41 -6.82
CA LEU A 135 -8.20 6.64 -7.85
C LEU A 135 -7.23 6.28 -8.97
N HIS A 136 -7.22 5.02 -9.35
CA HIS A 136 -6.51 4.53 -10.52
C HIS A 136 -7.38 3.55 -11.30
N ARG A 137 -7.03 3.26 -12.55
CA ARG A 137 -7.73 2.24 -13.32
C ARG A 137 -7.50 0.86 -12.69
N SER A 138 -8.58 0.08 -12.59
CA SER A 138 -8.51 -1.28 -12.07
C SER A 138 -7.68 -2.17 -13.01
N PRO A 139 -6.91 -3.11 -12.46
CA PRO A 139 -6.30 -4.17 -13.25
C PRO A 139 -7.36 -4.95 -14.02
N GLY A 140 -7.05 -5.34 -15.26
CA GLY A 140 -7.96 -6.07 -16.10
C GLY A 140 -7.80 -5.76 -17.57
N VAL A 141 -8.77 -6.16 -18.38
CA VAL A 141 -8.81 -5.92 -19.83
C VAL A 141 -9.92 -4.96 -20.16
N CYS A 142 -9.57 -3.84 -20.81
CA CYS A 142 -10.52 -2.84 -21.29
C CYS A 142 -10.63 -2.92 -22.80
N PHE A 143 -11.86 -3.00 -23.32
CA PHE A 143 -12.14 -2.98 -24.75
C PHE A 143 -12.67 -1.61 -25.14
N GLU A 144 -12.14 -1.06 -26.24
CA GLU A 144 -12.56 0.24 -26.76
C GLU A 144 -12.87 0.11 -28.26
N THR A 145 -13.82 0.92 -28.73
CA THR A 145 -14.10 1.07 -30.16
C THR A 145 -14.02 2.53 -30.52
N SER A 146 -13.30 2.85 -31.57
CA SER A 146 -13.17 4.19 -32.11
C SER A 146 -13.63 4.25 -33.56
N LEU A 147 -14.24 5.36 -33.96
CA LEU A 147 -14.64 5.58 -35.33
C LEU A 147 -13.53 6.37 -36.03
N HIS A 148 -12.95 5.75 -37.07
CA HIS A 148 -11.97 6.42 -37.91
C HIS A 148 -12.66 7.40 -38.88
N LEU A 149 -11.93 8.40 -39.37
CA LEU A 149 -12.44 9.40 -40.32
C LEU A 149 -13.02 8.79 -41.61
N ASN A 150 -12.57 7.62 -41.99
CA ASN A 150 -13.09 6.86 -43.14
C ASN A 150 -14.41 6.14 -42.88
N GLY A 151 -15.01 6.30 -41.70
CA GLY A 151 -16.24 5.62 -41.30
C GLY A 151 -16.03 4.16 -40.83
N LYS A 152 -14.81 3.64 -40.82
CA LYS A 152 -14.49 2.29 -40.31
C LYS A 152 -14.40 2.31 -38.78
N THR A 153 -15.05 1.36 -38.13
CA THR A 153 -14.92 1.14 -36.70
C THR A 153 -13.65 0.36 -36.41
N LEU A 154 -12.76 0.94 -35.64
CA LEU A 154 -11.53 0.30 -35.18
C LEU A 154 -11.74 -0.25 -33.75
N HIS A 155 -11.28 -1.46 -33.55
CA HIS A 155 -11.33 -2.13 -32.26
C HIS A 155 -9.95 -2.10 -31.62
N SER A 156 -9.92 -1.83 -30.33
CA SER A 156 -8.72 -1.88 -29.52
C SER A 156 -9.01 -2.52 -28.17
N PHE A 157 -8.00 -3.09 -27.58
CA PHE A 157 -8.08 -3.52 -26.19
C PHE A 157 -6.79 -3.19 -25.47
N ARG A 158 -6.92 -2.96 -24.16
CA ARG A 158 -5.81 -2.61 -23.30
C ARG A 158 -5.79 -3.55 -22.11
N ILE A 159 -4.63 -4.17 -21.88
CA ILE A 159 -4.37 -5.01 -20.72
C ILE A 159 -3.67 -4.14 -19.67
N ILE A 160 -4.31 -4.00 -18.54
CA ILE A 160 -3.81 -3.22 -17.39
C ILE A 160 -3.41 -4.22 -16.31
N PRO A 161 -2.10 -4.44 -16.06
CA PRO A 161 -1.66 -5.30 -14.99
C PRO A 161 -1.81 -4.60 -13.63
N ASP A 162 -1.78 -5.35 -12.54
CA ASP A 162 -1.73 -4.80 -11.18
C ASP A 162 -0.42 -4.03 -10.95
N ARG A 163 0.68 -4.52 -11.52
CA ARG A 163 1.99 -3.86 -11.50
C ARG A 163 2.68 -4.04 -12.85
N GLY A 164 3.29 -2.98 -13.36
CA GLY A 164 4.08 -3.00 -14.59
C GLY A 164 3.46 -2.19 -15.72
N SER A 165 4.01 -2.36 -16.93
CA SER A 165 3.62 -1.59 -18.11
C SER A 165 2.33 -2.09 -18.73
N TRP A 166 1.54 -1.19 -19.27
CA TRP A 166 0.31 -1.52 -20.00
C TRP A 166 0.63 -2.07 -21.37
N LEU A 167 -0.16 -3.05 -21.80
CA LEU A 167 -0.14 -3.57 -23.15
C LEU A 167 -1.40 -3.09 -23.87
N GLU A 168 -1.22 -2.36 -24.96
CA GLU A 168 -2.32 -1.88 -25.80
C GLU A 168 -2.23 -2.53 -27.18
N VAL A 169 -3.34 -3.03 -27.66
CA VAL A 169 -3.46 -3.72 -28.95
C VAL A 169 -4.55 -3.03 -29.75
N GLN A 170 -4.23 -2.60 -30.95
CA GLN A 170 -5.14 -1.86 -31.84
C GLN A 170 -5.16 -2.47 -33.22
N PHE A 171 -6.36 -2.50 -33.84
CA PHE A 171 -6.50 -2.79 -35.25
C PHE A 171 -6.38 -1.49 -36.05
N ASP A 172 -5.63 -1.54 -37.13
CA ASP A 172 -5.54 -0.47 -38.12
C ASP A 172 -6.68 -0.56 -39.17
N THR A 173 -6.79 0.47 -40.00
CA THR A 173 -7.72 0.53 -41.12
C THR A 173 -7.55 -0.62 -42.13
N ASN A 174 -6.35 -1.20 -42.21
CA ASN A 174 -6.00 -2.31 -43.06
C ASN A 174 -6.17 -3.70 -42.42
N ASP A 175 -6.84 -3.75 -41.25
CA ASP A 175 -7.01 -4.95 -40.40
C ASP A 175 -5.67 -5.56 -39.90
N LEU A 176 -4.63 -4.72 -39.82
CA LEU A 176 -3.35 -5.07 -39.24
C LEU A 176 -3.39 -4.82 -37.75
N LEU A 177 -2.79 -5.72 -36.96
CA LEU A 177 -2.72 -5.65 -35.53
C LEU A 177 -1.43 -4.95 -35.10
N TYR A 178 -1.55 -3.87 -34.35
CA TYR A 178 -0.44 -3.16 -33.72
C TYR A 178 -0.46 -3.39 -32.23
N VAL A 179 0.72 -3.65 -31.66
CA VAL A 179 0.90 -3.90 -30.24
C VAL A 179 1.83 -2.82 -29.68
N TYR A 180 1.35 -2.09 -28.68
CA TYR A 180 2.10 -1.06 -27.98
C TYR A 180 2.38 -1.50 -26.56
N LEU A 181 3.66 -1.55 -26.18
CA LEU A 181 4.08 -1.73 -24.81
C LEU A 181 4.44 -0.37 -24.23
N CYS A 182 3.61 0.14 -23.33
CA CYS A 182 3.86 1.43 -22.69
C CYS A 182 5.00 1.32 -21.68
N LEU A 183 6.23 1.56 -22.11
CA LEU A 183 7.43 1.55 -21.26
C LEU A 183 7.51 2.74 -20.28
N LEU A 184 6.60 3.70 -20.38
CA LEU A 184 6.64 4.97 -19.64
C LEU A 184 5.91 4.98 -18.30
N TYR A 185 5.37 3.85 -17.84
CA TYR A 185 4.73 3.77 -16.54
C TYR A 185 5.61 3.07 -15.49
N THR A 186 6.76 3.65 -15.25
CA THR A 186 7.42 3.51 -13.97
C THR A 186 6.89 4.65 -13.10
N SER A 187 6.11 4.36 -12.09
CA SER A 187 5.51 5.24 -11.08
C SER A 187 5.38 6.74 -11.46
N PRO A 188 4.23 7.37 -11.26
CA PRO A 188 4.10 8.80 -11.54
C PRO A 188 5.18 9.54 -10.77
N SER A 189 6.08 10.18 -11.49
CA SER A 189 7.02 11.11 -10.89
C SER A 189 6.21 12.20 -10.19
N PRO A 190 6.58 12.63 -8.96
CA PRO A 190 5.91 13.75 -8.30
C PRO A 190 5.86 15.05 -9.13
N ARG A 191 6.59 15.10 -10.25
CA ARG A 191 6.59 16.22 -11.19
C ARG A 191 5.47 16.19 -12.23
N ASP A 192 4.82 15.02 -12.44
CA ASP A 192 3.73 14.89 -13.41
C ASP A 192 2.35 15.27 -12.84
N SER A 193 2.28 15.65 -11.57
CA SER A 193 1.06 16.14 -10.93
C SER A 193 0.81 17.65 -11.10
N THR A 194 1.57 18.32 -11.96
CA THR A 194 1.45 19.76 -12.23
C THR A 194 1.15 20.08 -13.70
N LEU A 195 0.33 19.26 -14.36
CA LEU A 195 -0.31 19.63 -15.62
C LEU A 195 -1.80 19.46 -15.53
#